data_2ff329e73d2fda1d7092fca54c0bd222
#
_entry.id   2ff329e73d2fda1d7092fca54c0bd222
#
_cell.length_a   1.000
_cell.length_b   1.000
_cell.length_c   1.000
_cell.angle_alpha   90.00
_cell.angle_beta   90.00
_cell.angle_gamma   90.00
#
_symmetry.space_group_name_H-M   'P 1'
#
loop_
_entity.id
_entity.type
_entity.pdbx_description
1 polymer ?
#
loop_
_entity_poly.entity_id
_entity_poly.type
_entity_poly.pdbx_seq_one_letter_code
_entity_poly.pdbx_strand_id
1 'polypeptide(L)'
;MDLGLKDKVAVIGASSKGLGRAIAFGLAEEGAKVTICARNEEPLNATAAEIREQTGAEVMSMVVDVSNPNDAENLIHDSIEYFGGIDILINNAGGPRAGRFDDLDITDYQDAVDLNLMSTINLTRAVVPNMRARKGGRIINLTSVSVKQPVEGLMLSNMARTGVIGFAKTLATELAADKILVNNVCPGIIFTDRIQQLATVRAEEAGVTFDQAIEKMTQDIPLGRIGDPKEFANLVVFLASERASYITGATIQVDGGMVKGLL
;
A
#
# COMPACT_ATOMS: atom_id res chain seq x y z
N MET A 1 18.16 14.49 -4.47
CA MET A 1 17.28 14.86 -5.63
C MET A 1 16.06 15.51 -5.02
N ASP A 2 15.70 16.70 -5.45
CA ASP A 2 14.43 17.31 -5.03
C ASP A 2 13.27 16.56 -5.71
N LEU A 3 12.36 16.00 -4.90
CA LEU A 3 11.23 15.21 -5.37
C LEU A 3 9.97 16.07 -5.62
N GLY A 4 9.96 17.35 -5.20
CA GLY A 4 8.81 18.24 -5.35
C GLY A 4 7.60 17.85 -4.51
N LEU A 5 7.83 17.20 -3.34
CA LEU A 5 6.78 16.70 -2.45
C LEU A 5 6.44 17.67 -1.31
N LYS A 6 7.25 18.70 -1.12
CA LYS A 6 6.99 19.71 -0.07
C LYS A 6 5.60 20.32 -0.25
N ASP A 7 4.85 20.40 0.85
CA ASP A 7 3.48 20.92 0.94
C ASP A 7 2.42 20.14 0.14
N LYS A 8 2.77 19.02 -0.50
CA LYS A 8 1.80 18.09 -1.11
C LYS A 8 1.00 17.38 -0.04
N VAL A 9 -0.25 17.10 -0.32
CA VAL A 9 -1.15 16.39 0.59
C VAL A 9 -1.29 14.94 0.15
N ALA A 10 -0.95 14.02 1.03
CA ALA A 10 -1.05 12.58 0.80
C ALA A 10 -2.02 11.89 1.76
N VAL A 11 -2.89 11.04 1.23
CA VAL A 11 -3.75 10.14 2.01
C VAL A 11 -3.22 8.72 1.88
N ILE A 12 -2.99 8.04 3.02
CA ILE A 12 -2.38 6.71 3.07
C ILE A 12 -3.30 5.74 3.81
N GLY A 13 -3.80 4.72 3.13
CA GLY A 13 -4.59 3.65 3.70
C GLY A 13 -3.78 2.73 4.62
N ALA A 14 -4.41 2.17 5.67
CA ALA A 14 -3.85 1.18 6.59
C ALA A 14 -2.40 1.48 7.02
N SER A 15 -2.18 2.66 7.60
CA SER A 15 -0.86 3.26 7.81
C SER A 15 -0.39 3.37 9.26
N SER A 16 -1.06 2.67 10.21
CA SER A 16 -0.59 2.60 11.60
C SER A 16 0.64 1.71 11.81
N LYS A 17 1.01 0.87 10.83
CA LYS A 17 2.16 -0.04 10.90
C LYS A 17 2.60 -0.53 9.52
N GLY A 18 3.71 -1.26 9.47
CA GLY A 18 4.21 -1.94 8.26
C GLY A 18 4.47 -0.99 7.09
N LEU A 19 4.07 -1.39 5.88
CA LEU A 19 4.35 -0.65 4.65
C LEU A 19 3.68 0.72 4.61
N GLY A 20 2.41 0.82 5.04
CA GLY A 20 1.68 2.08 5.07
C GLY A 20 2.34 3.11 5.99
N ARG A 21 2.80 2.67 7.19
CA ARG A 21 3.57 3.51 8.11
C ARG A 21 4.89 3.98 7.48
N ALA A 22 5.66 3.07 6.88
CA ALA A 22 6.93 3.43 6.24
C ALA A 22 6.75 4.44 5.09
N ILE A 23 5.68 4.31 4.31
CA ILE A 23 5.35 5.26 3.24
C ILE A 23 4.95 6.63 3.82
N ALA A 24 4.14 6.63 4.89
CA ALA A 24 3.74 7.88 5.54
C ALA A 24 4.95 8.64 6.09
N PHE A 25 5.90 7.94 6.70
CA PHE A 25 7.18 8.53 7.12
C PHE A 25 7.98 9.07 5.93
N GLY A 26 8.17 8.28 4.88
CA GLY A 26 8.95 8.70 3.72
C GLY A 26 8.36 9.93 3.01
N LEU A 27 7.03 10.03 2.90
CA LEU A 27 6.37 11.22 2.35
C LEU A 27 6.52 12.43 3.28
N ALA A 28 6.40 12.23 4.59
CA ALA A 28 6.56 13.28 5.58
C ALA A 28 8.02 13.79 5.67
N GLU A 29 9.02 12.90 5.57
CA GLU A 29 10.46 13.26 5.48
C GLU A 29 10.75 14.16 4.27
N GLU A 30 9.99 14.01 3.17
CA GLU A 30 10.08 14.87 1.97
C GLU A 30 9.21 16.14 2.06
N GLY A 31 8.63 16.42 3.23
CA GLY A 31 7.85 17.64 3.53
C GLY A 31 6.39 17.59 3.08
N ALA A 32 5.84 16.42 2.79
CA ALA A 32 4.42 16.28 2.51
C ALA A 32 3.59 16.34 3.81
N LYS A 33 2.36 16.84 3.70
CA LYS A 33 1.31 16.73 4.72
C LYS A 33 0.63 15.38 4.54
N VAL A 34 0.37 14.66 5.62
CA VAL A 34 -0.13 13.28 5.51
C VAL A 34 -1.42 13.06 6.31
N THR A 35 -2.41 12.45 5.68
CA THR A 35 -3.52 11.78 6.37
C THR A 35 -3.20 10.30 6.48
N ILE A 36 -3.16 9.78 7.69
CA ILE A 36 -2.99 8.36 7.98
C ILE A 36 -4.28 7.77 8.55
N CYS A 37 -4.60 6.53 8.18
CA CYS A 37 -5.77 5.86 8.69
C CYS A 37 -5.51 4.39 9.05
N ALA A 38 -6.26 3.89 10.03
CA ALA A 38 -6.29 2.48 10.42
C ALA A 38 -7.53 2.20 11.28
N ARG A 39 -7.83 0.92 11.51
CA ARG A 39 -8.97 0.49 12.35
C ARG A 39 -8.73 0.64 13.86
N ASN A 40 -7.47 0.59 14.29
CA ASN A 40 -7.07 0.63 15.69
C ASN A 40 -6.50 2.00 16.05
N GLU A 41 -7.14 2.68 16.98
CA GLU A 41 -6.83 4.07 17.34
C GLU A 41 -5.47 4.22 18.00
N GLU A 42 -5.14 3.40 19.00
CA GLU A 42 -3.91 3.52 19.78
C GLU A 42 -2.63 3.47 18.90
N PRO A 43 -2.38 2.41 18.07
CA PRO A 43 -1.21 2.38 17.21
C PRO A 43 -1.25 3.44 16.11
N LEU A 44 -2.43 3.89 15.68
CA LEU A 44 -2.57 4.98 14.72
C LEU A 44 -2.10 6.30 15.31
N ASN A 45 -2.56 6.65 16.51
CA ASN A 45 -2.18 7.88 17.19
C ASN A 45 -0.70 7.88 17.59
N ALA A 46 -0.16 6.73 18.00
CA ALA A 46 1.28 6.58 18.24
C ALA A 46 2.10 6.88 16.96
N THR A 47 1.71 6.29 15.83
CA THR A 47 2.36 6.55 14.54
C THR A 47 2.25 8.02 14.12
N ALA A 48 1.09 8.65 14.32
CA ALA A 48 0.90 10.08 14.03
C ALA A 48 1.83 10.97 14.87
N ALA A 49 1.97 10.65 16.15
CA ALA A 49 2.86 11.37 17.06
C ALA A 49 4.33 11.25 16.65
N GLU A 50 4.77 10.02 16.34
CA GLU A 50 6.13 9.77 15.86
C GLU A 50 6.45 10.50 14.55
N ILE A 51 5.54 10.51 13.57
CA ILE A 51 5.75 11.25 12.32
C ILE A 51 5.92 12.74 12.60
N ARG A 52 5.03 13.33 13.42
CA ARG A 52 5.14 14.76 13.78
C ARG A 52 6.45 15.07 14.48
N GLU A 53 6.86 14.24 15.43
CA GLU A 53 8.09 14.44 16.22
C GLU A 53 9.35 14.34 15.34
N GLN A 54 9.43 13.33 14.46
CA GLN A 54 10.65 13.06 13.71
C GLN A 54 10.78 13.91 12.45
N THR A 55 9.66 14.33 11.84
CA THR A 55 9.69 15.04 10.54
C THR A 55 9.20 16.47 10.60
N GLY A 56 8.47 16.85 11.66
CA GLY A 56 7.80 18.15 11.74
C GLY A 56 6.60 18.31 10.80
N ALA A 57 6.18 17.24 10.09
CA ALA A 57 5.08 17.31 9.14
C ALA A 57 3.71 17.48 9.82
N GLU A 58 2.78 18.12 9.11
CA GLU A 58 1.37 18.13 9.49
C GLU A 58 0.77 16.74 9.25
N VAL A 59 0.17 16.15 10.28
CA VAL A 59 -0.42 14.81 10.24
C VAL A 59 -1.85 14.84 10.74
N MET A 60 -2.76 14.35 9.91
CA MET A 60 -4.13 14.01 10.29
C MET A 60 -4.22 12.50 10.49
N SER A 61 -4.87 12.04 11.58
CA SER A 61 -5.12 10.61 11.83
C SER A 61 -6.62 10.34 11.95
N MET A 62 -7.12 9.32 11.25
CA MET A 62 -8.53 8.94 11.26
C MET A 62 -8.71 7.44 11.47
N VAL A 63 -9.61 7.08 12.41
CA VAL A 63 -10.00 5.68 12.61
C VAL A 63 -10.99 5.31 11.52
N VAL A 64 -10.58 4.45 10.57
CA VAL A 64 -11.31 4.13 9.36
C VAL A 64 -11.12 2.65 9.01
N ASP A 65 -12.17 1.98 8.59
CA ASP A 65 -12.10 0.73 7.84
C ASP A 65 -12.27 1.01 6.34
N VAL A 66 -11.17 0.96 5.59
CA VAL A 66 -11.17 1.25 4.14
C VAL A 66 -12.02 0.28 3.33
N SER A 67 -12.43 -0.87 3.88
CA SER A 67 -13.37 -1.79 3.23
C SER A 67 -14.82 -1.30 3.31
N ASN A 68 -15.13 -0.37 4.24
CA ASN A 68 -16.42 0.27 4.32
C ASN A 68 -16.47 1.46 3.35
N PRO A 69 -17.42 1.48 2.37
CA PRO A 69 -17.50 2.55 1.40
C PRO A 69 -17.72 3.95 1.99
N ASN A 70 -18.54 4.04 3.05
CA ASN A 70 -18.82 5.33 3.70
C ASN A 70 -17.58 5.86 4.43
N ASP A 71 -16.84 4.99 5.10
CA ASP A 71 -15.59 5.36 5.78
C ASP A 71 -14.53 5.82 4.77
N ALA A 72 -14.44 5.15 3.62
CA ALA A 72 -13.55 5.55 2.54
C ALA A 72 -13.90 6.93 1.96
N GLU A 73 -15.19 7.23 1.78
CA GLU A 73 -15.67 8.54 1.33
C GLU A 73 -15.39 9.62 2.37
N ASN A 74 -15.70 9.36 3.65
CA ASN A 74 -15.44 10.29 4.75
C ASN A 74 -13.95 10.59 4.90
N LEU A 75 -13.06 9.59 4.80
CA LEU A 75 -11.61 9.78 4.85
C LEU A 75 -11.13 10.81 3.81
N ILE A 76 -11.61 10.69 2.60
CA ILE A 76 -11.25 11.61 1.52
C ILE A 76 -11.86 13.00 1.75
N HIS A 77 -13.15 13.06 2.09
CA HIS A 77 -13.84 14.32 2.37
C HIS A 77 -13.17 15.12 3.48
N ASP A 78 -12.94 14.50 4.63
CA ASP A 78 -12.37 15.17 5.80
C ASP A 78 -10.91 15.58 5.55
N SER A 79 -10.15 14.78 4.79
CA SER A 79 -8.79 15.17 4.36
C SER A 79 -8.79 16.39 3.45
N ILE A 80 -9.78 16.50 2.54
CA ILE A 80 -9.95 17.68 1.67
C ILE A 80 -10.34 18.90 2.50
N GLU A 81 -11.25 18.75 3.45
CA GLU A 81 -11.68 19.83 4.33
C GLU A 81 -10.52 20.35 5.18
N TYR A 82 -9.71 19.44 5.73
CA TYR A 82 -8.61 19.78 6.63
C TYR A 82 -7.41 20.44 5.90
N PHE A 83 -6.99 19.89 4.75
CA PHE A 83 -5.79 20.34 4.02
C PHE A 83 -6.08 21.19 2.78
N GLY A 84 -7.34 21.33 2.36
CA GLY A 84 -7.72 22.07 1.16
C GLY A 84 -7.60 21.30 -0.14
N GLY A 85 -7.25 20.01 -0.11
CA GLY A 85 -7.18 19.13 -1.28
C GLY A 85 -6.17 18.00 -1.12
N ILE A 86 -6.16 17.06 -2.07
CA ILE A 86 -5.31 15.87 -2.06
C ILE A 86 -4.53 15.79 -3.37
N ASP A 87 -3.21 15.61 -3.29
CA ASP A 87 -2.31 15.45 -4.41
C ASP A 87 -1.93 13.97 -4.64
N ILE A 88 -1.89 13.18 -3.56
CA ILE A 88 -1.39 11.81 -3.56
C ILE A 88 -2.36 10.91 -2.80
N LEU A 89 -2.74 9.78 -3.42
CA LEU A 89 -3.49 8.71 -2.76
C LEU A 89 -2.66 7.42 -2.79
N ILE A 90 -2.42 6.84 -1.62
CA ILE A 90 -1.81 5.52 -1.47
C ILE A 90 -2.90 4.54 -1.04
N ASN A 91 -3.38 3.77 -2.01
CA ASN A 91 -4.32 2.68 -1.75
C ASN A 91 -3.56 1.51 -1.12
N ASN A 92 -3.76 1.32 0.16
CA ASN A 92 -3.21 0.23 0.94
C ASN A 92 -4.25 -0.34 1.89
N ALA A 93 -4.33 -1.65 1.95
CA ALA A 93 -5.17 -2.38 2.89
C ALA A 93 -4.40 -3.59 3.42
N GLY A 94 -4.89 -4.18 4.49
CA GLY A 94 -4.36 -5.42 5.03
C GLY A 94 -4.40 -6.56 4.02
N GLY A 95 -3.64 -7.63 4.27
CA GLY A 95 -3.79 -8.85 3.48
C GLY A 95 -5.05 -9.62 3.88
N PRO A 96 -5.74 -10.28 2.95
CA PRO A 96 -6.84 -11.18 3.25
C PRO A 96 -6.32 -12.43 3.98
N ARG A 97 -7.23 -13.27 4.46
CA ARG A 97 -6.93 -14.58 5.05
C ARG A 97 -6.10 -15.41 4.07
N ALA A 98 -5.08 -16.08 4.57
CA ALA A 98 -4.35 -17.09 3.80
C ALA A 98 -5.17 -18.40 3.78
N GLY A 99 -5.09 -19.16 2.69
CA GLY A 99 -5.75 -20.44 2.54
C GLY A 99 -5.66 -20.97 1.11
N ARG A 100 -5.86 -22.28 0.96
CA ARG A 100 -6.04 -22.97 -0.30
C ARG A 100 -7.53 -23.03 -0.61
N PHE A 101 -7.91 -23.49 -1.78
CA PHE A 101 -9.30 -23.55 -2.24
C PHE A 101 -10.23 -24.26 -1.25
N ASP A 102 -9.83 -25.40 -0.72
CA ASP A 102 -10.63 -26.22 0.20
C ASP A 102 -10.69 -25.65 1.64
N ASP A 103 -9.83 -24.69 1.98
CA ASP A 103 -9.78 -24.03 3.30
C ASP A 103 -10.70 -22.80 3.40
N LEU A 104 -11.26 -22.36 2.26
CA LEU A 104 -11.94 -21.07 2.10
C LEU A 104 -13.41 -21.26 1.74
N ASP A 105 -14.26 -20.49 2.37
CA ASP A 105 -15.68 -20.40 2.01
C ASP A 105 -15.99 -19.16 1.16
N ILE A 106 -17.23 -19.04 0.67
CA ILE A 106 -17.62 -17.98 -0.25
C ILE A 106 -17.53 -16.59 0.40
N THR A 107 -17.67 -16.49 1.72
CA THR A 107 -17.58 -15.21 2.44
C THR A 107 -16.14 -14.73 2.51
N ASP A 108 -15.15 -15.61 2.64
CA ASP A 108 -13.73 -15.27 2.56
C ASP A 108 -13.38 -14.59 1.22
N TYR A 109 -13.98 -15.06 0.11
CA TYR A 109 -13.76 -14.45 -1.22
C TYR A 109 -14.38 -13.05 -1.29
N GLN A 110 -15.59 -12.87 -0.77
CA GLN A 110 -16.24 -11.56 -0.75
C GLN A 110 -15.45 -10.57 0.11
N ASP A 111 -15.06 -10.97 1.32
CA ASP A 111 -14.26 -10.15 2.22
C ASP A 111 -12.92 -9.73 1.58
N ALA A 112 -12.27 -10.63 0.84
CA ALA A 112 -11.03 -10.30 0.14
C ALA A 112 -11.24 -9.29 -1.00
N VAL A 113 -12.35 -9.40 -1.73
CA VAL A 113 -12.74 -8.44 -2.78
C VAL A 113 -13.02 -7.07 -2.14
N ASP A 114 -13.80 -7.03 -1.07
CA ASP A 114 -14.14 -5.79 -0.39
C ASP A 114 -12.90 -5.12 0.22
N LEU A 115 -12.04 -5.91 0.87
CA LEU A 115 -10.83 -5.40 1.51
C LEU A 115 -9.79 -4.87 0.50
N ASN A 116 -9.54 -5.56 -0.61
CA ASN A 116 -8.41 -5.22 -1.47
C ASN A 116 -8.81 -4.54 -2.79
N LEU A 117 -9.91 -4.96 -3.42
CA LEU A 117 -10.35 -4.39 -4.70
C LEU A 117 -11.32 -3.24 -4.48
N MET A 118 -12.41 -3.46 -3.73
CA MET A 118 -13.43 -2.43 -3.56
C MET A 118 -12.92 -1.25 -2.75
N SER A 119 -12.10 -1.47 -1.71
CA SER A 119 -11.45 -0.38 -0.98
C SER A 119 -10.64 0.55 -1.90
N THR A 120 -9.84 -0.05 -2.80
CA THR A 120 -9.07 0.69 -3.82
C THR A 120 -9.98 1.49 -4.75
N ILE A 121 -11.08 0.88 -5.22
CA ILE A 121 -12.05 1.53 -6.10
C ILE A 121 -12.75 2.70 -5.37
N ASN A 122 -13.22 2.48 -4.14
CA ASN A 122 -13.97 3.47 -3.37
C ASN A 122 -13.12 4.71 -3.07
N LEU A 123 -11.91 4.53 -2.53
CA LEU A 123 -10.98 5.64 -2.28
C LEU A 123 -10.62 6.39 -3.56
N THR A 124 -10.37 5.67 -4.64
CA THR A 124 -10.05 6.27 -5.93
C THR A 124 -11.21 7.07 -6.50
N ARG A 125 -12.44 6.54 -6.45
CA ARG A 125 -13.65 7.25 -6.90
C ARG A 125 -13.89 8.55 -6.10
N ALA A 126 -13.66 8.50 -4.80
CA ALA A 126 -13.85 9.66 -3.92
C ALA A 126 -12.80 10.76 -4.21
N VAL A 127 -11.53 10.41 -4.48
CA VAL A 127 -10.46 11.40 -4.64
C VAL A 127 -10.38 12.01 -6.04
N VAL A 128 -10.73 11.27 -7.11
CA VAL A 128 -10.55 11.69 -8.52
C VAL A 128 -11.21 13.04 -8.83
N PRO A 129 -12.44 13.35 -8.38
CA PRO A 129 -13.03 14.68 -8.61
C PRO A 129 -12.18 15.84 -8.08
N ASN A 130 -11.59 15.67 -6.87
CA ASN A 130 -10.70 16.67 -6.27
C ASN A 130 -9.38 16.79 -7.05
N MET A 131 -8.76 15.68 -7.44
CA MET A 131 -7.54 15.68 -8.25
C MET A 131 -7.76 16.34 -9.62
N ARG A 132 -8.92 16.14 -10.26
CA ARG A 132 -9.30 16.85 -11.50
C ARG A 132 -9.40 18.36 -11.30
N ALA A 133 -10.07 18.81 -10.24
CA ALA A 133 -10.17 20.22 -9.89
C ALA A 133 -8.78 20.85 -9.63
N ARG A 134 -7.83 20.08 -9.07
CA ARG A 134 -6.45 20.46 -8.83
C ARG A 134 -5.51 20.29 -10.05
N LYS A 135 -6.04 19.76 -11.16
CA LYS A 135 -5.35 19.58 -12.46
C LYS A 135 -4.19 18.57 -12.39
N GLY A 136 -4.33 17.53 -11.61
CA GLY A 136 -3.36 16.43 -11.53
C GLY A 136 -3.40 15.69 -10.19
N GLY A 137 -2.74 14.56 -10.13
CA GLY A 137 -2.63 13.74 -8.93
C GLY A 137 -1.77 12.51 -9.14
N ARG A 138 -1.51 11.78 -8.04
CA ARG A 138 -0.79 10.51 -8.02
C ARG A 138 -1.61 9.49 -7.25
N ILE A 139 -1.90 8.37 -7.88
CA ILE A 139 -2.57 7.23 -7.25
C ILE A 139 -1.61 6.04 -7.32
N ILE A 140 -1.27 5.50 -6.16
CA ILE A 140 -0.36 4.36 -6.06
C ILE A 140 -1.07 3.25 -5.27
N ASN A 141 -1.22 2.09 -5.90
CA ASN A 141 -1.86 0.93 -5.31
C ASN A 141 -0.80 -0.04 -4.79
N LEU A 142 -0.88 -0.40 -3.52
CA LEU A 142 -0.06 -1.45 -2.96
C LEU A 142 -0.73 -2.80 -3.22
N THR A 143 -0.06 -3.64 -3.99
CA THR A 143 -0.58 -4.95 -4.34
C THR A 143 0.29 -6.06 -3.74
N SER A 144 0.80 -6.97 -4.53
CA SER A 144 1.66 -8.08 -4.11
C SER A 144 2.39 -8.65 -5.33
N VAL A 145 3.55 -9.25 -5.15
CA VAL A 145 4.19 -10.07 -6.21
C VAL A 145 3.27 -11.19 -6.70
N SER A 146 2.26 -11.56 -5.91
CA SER A 146 1.27 -12.56 -6.29
C SER A 146 0.45 -12.21 -7.54
N VAL A 147 0.43 -10.94 -7.96
CA VAL A 147 -0.20 -10.52 -9.22
C VAL A 147 0.70 -10.75 -10.44
N LYS A 148 1.99 -10.98 -10.23
CA LYS A 148 2.96 -11.36 -11.27
C LYS A 148 3.14 -12.86 -11.37
N GLN A 149 3.16 -13.53 -10.22
CA GLN A 149 3.31 -14.98 -10.11
C GLN A 149 2.46 -15.46 -8.93
N PRO A 150 1.48 -16.35 -9.13
CA PRO A 150 0.65 -16.87 -8.05
C PRO A 150 1.51 -17.46 -6.91
N VAL A 151 1.16 -17.10 -5.68
CA VAL A 151 1.81 -17.62 -4.48
C VAL A 151 0.91 -18.68 -3.86
N GLU A 152 1.46 -19.86 -3.57
CA GLU A 152 0.72 -20.96 -2.95
C GLU A 152 0.18 -20.57 -1.57
N GLY A 153 -1.06 -20.98 -1.27
CA GLY A 153 -1.75 -20.64 -0.01
C GLY A 153 -2.27 -19.20 0.07
N LEU A 154 -2.10 -18.38 -0.99
CA LEU A 154 -2.60 -17.01 -1.05
C LEU A 154 -3.72 -16.83 -2.09
N MET A 155 -4.64 -17.79 -2.20
CA MET A 155 -5.73 -17.79 -3.18
C MET A 155 -6.46 -16.44 -3.25
N LEU A 156 -6.90 -15.93 -2.12
CA LEU A 156 -7.67 -14.69 -2.03
C LEU A 156 -6.85 -13.45 -2.47
N SER A 157 -5.59 -13.38 -2.07
CA SER A 157 -4.69 -12.30 -2.49
C SER A 157 -4.39 -12.36 -3.98
N ASN A 158 -4.11 -13.56 -4.52
CA ASN A 158 -3.86 -13.77 -5.95
C ASN A 158 -5.05 -13.27 -6.79
N MET A 159 -6.28 -13.58 -6.34
CA MET A 159 -7.51 -13.17 -7.02
C MET A 159 -7.80 -11.68 -6.90
N ALA A 160 -7.98 -11.18 -5.68
CA ALA A 160 -8.48 -9.82 -5.45
C ALA A 160 -7.49 -8.74 -5.91
N ARG A 161 -6.18 -8.93 -5.68
CA ARG A 161 -5.17 -7.96 -6.08
C ARG A 161 -4.90 -7.94 -7.58
N THR A 162 -5.13 -9.05 -8.30
CA THR A 162 -5.08 -9.04 -9.77
C THR A 162 -6.19 -8.17 -10.36
N GLY A 163 -7.37 -8.12 -9.73
CA GLY A 163 -8.43 -7.17 -10.09
C GLY A 163 -7.97 -5.72 -10.02
N VAL A 164 -7.17 -5.35 -9.01
CA VAL A 164 -6.59 -4.00 -8.88
C VAL A 164 -5.69 -3.67 -10.07
N ILE A 165 -4.92 -4.63 -10.59
CA ILE A 165 -4.04 -4.38 -11.75
C ILE A 165 -4.86 -4.03 -12.99
N GLY A 166 -5.93 -4.77 -13.29
CA GLY A 166 -6.83 -4.49 -14.41
C GLY A 166 -7.48 -3.11 -14.27
N PHE A 167 -8.04 -2.83 -13.08
CA PHE A 167 -8.62 -1.52 -12.75
C PHE A 167 -7.61 -0.39 -12.95
N ALA A 168 -6.44 -0.48 -12.33
CA ALA A 168 -5.41 0.56 -12.40
C ALA A 168 -4.89 0.81 -13.81
N LYS A 169 -4.73 -0.26 -14.63
CA LYS A 169 -4.25 -0.14 -16.00
C LYS A 169 -5.25 0.61 -16.89
N THR A 170 -6.54 0.31 -16.76
CA THR A 170 -7.62 1.01 -17.46
C THR A 170 -7.68 2.48 -17.01
N LEU A 171 -7.69 2.69 -15.70
CA LEU A 171 -7.79 4.01 -15.12
C LEU A 171 -6.61 4.94 -15.49
N ALA A 172 -5.39 4.39 -15.58
CA ALA A 172 -4.21 5.14 -16.02
C ALA A 172 -4.39 5.74 -17.42
N THR A 173 -5.08 5.03 -18.33
CA THR A 173 -5.40 5.54 -19.67
C THR A 173 -6.50 6.60 -19.63
N GLU A 174 -7.56 6.35 -18.86
CA GLU A 174 -8.72 7.26 -18.78
C GLU A 174 -8.40 8.59 -18.11
N LEU A 175 -7.51 8.59 -17.10
CA LEU A 175 -7.15 9.78 -16.32
C LEU A 175 -5.88 10.50 -16.83
N ALA A 176 -5.22 9.99 -17.86
CA ALA A 176 -3.98 10.59 -18.37
C ALA A 176 -4.14 12.05 -18.83
N ALA A 177 -5.27 12.37 -19.49
CA ALA A 177 -5.59 13.73 -19.90
C ALA A 177 -5.79 14.71 -18.73
N ASP A 178 -6.22 14.19 -17.57
CA ASP A 178 -6.36 14.94 -16.33
C ASP A 178 -5.03 15.08 -15.55
N LYS A 179 -3.91 14.55 -16.09
CA LYS A 179 -2.59 14.48 -15.44
C LYS A 179 -2.59 13.71 -14.10
N ILE A 180 -3.51 12.78 -13.94
CA ILE A 180 -3.57 11.87 -12.80
C ILE A 180 -2.86 10.58 -13.21
N LEU A 181 -1.75 10.28 -12.55
CA LEU A 181 -0.94 9.08 -12.83
C LEU A 181 -1.31 7.97 -11.86
N VAL A 182 -1.48 6.76 -12.39
CA VAL A 182 -1.91 5.59 -11.62
C VAL A 182 -0.90 4.46 -11.79
N ASN A 183 -0.27 4.03 -10.70
CA ASN A 183 0.74 2.97 -10.72
C ASN A 183 0.49 1.96 -9.59
N ASN A 184 1.03 0.75 -9.75
CA ASN A 184 0.97 -0.30 -8.76
C ASN A 184 2.38 -0.66 -8.30
N VAL A 185 2.53 -0.91 -6.99
CA VAL A 185 3.78 -1.42 -6.41
C VAL A 185 3.51 -2.75 -5.72
N CYS A 186 4.33 -3.76 -6.07
CA CYS A 186 4.18 -5.13 -5.63
C CYS A 186 5.29 -5.48 -4.64
N PRO A 187 5.02 -5.52 -3.32
CA PRO A 187 6.01 -6.02 -2.37
C PRO A 187 6.24 -7.52 -2.54
N GLY A 188 7.49 -7.93 -2.44
CA GLY A 188 7.89 -9.30 -2.12
C GLY A 188 7.77 -9.57 -0.62
N ILE A 189 8.76 -10.24 -0.05
CA ILE A 189 8.84 -10.46 1.39
C ILE A 189 9.55 -9.26 2.02
N ILE A 190 8.78 -8.41 2.70
CA ILE A 190 9.28 -7.20 3.38
C ILE A 190 9.07 -7.37 4.89
N PHE A 191 10.07 -7.03 5.71
CA PHE A 191 10.09 -7.23 7.15
C PHE A 191 9.09 -6.32 7.86
N THR A 192 7.91 -6.84 8.08
CA THR A 192 6.80 -6.19 8.79
C THR A 192 6.36 -7.08 9.95
N ASP A 193 5.56 -6.54 10.90
CA ASP A 193 5.01 -7.33 12.01
C ASP A 193 4.32 -8.62 11.54
N ARG A 194 3.66 -8.57 10.37
CA ARG A 194 3.02 -9.76 9.77
C ARG A 194 4.05 -10.83 9.39
N ILE A 195 5.16 -10.44 8.78
CA ILE A 195 6.22 -11.39 8.39
C ILE A 195 6.93 -11.91 9.62
N GLN A 196 7.16 -11.07 10.63
CA GLN A 196 7.72 -11.49 11.90
C GLN A 196 6.82 -12.54 12.60
N GLN A 197 5.52 -12.28 12.69
CA GLN A 197 4.55 -13.25 13.23
C GLN A 197 4.54 -14.56 12.44
N LEU A 198 4.54 -14.47 11.11
CA LEU A 198 4.56 -15.65 10.23
C LEU A 198 5.85 -16.47 10.43
N ALA A 199 6.99 -15.82 10.55
CA ALA A 199 8.26 -16.49 10.80
C ALA A 199 8.27 -17.17 12.18
N THR A 200 7.71 -16.52 13.21
CA THR A 200 7.57 -17.11 14.55
C THR A 200 6.70 -18.38 14.51
N VAL A 201 5.52 -18.32 13.89
CA VAL A 201 4.63 -19.50 13.76
C VAL A 201 5.34 -20.63 13.00
N ARG A 202 6.00 -20.33 11.88
CA ARG A 202 6.73 -21.33 11.09
C ARG A 202 7.90 -21.94 11.86
N ALA A 203 8.59 -21.17 12.69
CA ALA A 203 9.67 -21.66 13.55
C ALA A 203 9.12 -22.66 14.57
N GLU A 204 8.02 -22.34 15.24
CA GLU A 204 7.34 -23.21 16.19
C GLU A 204 6.85 -24.52 15.56
N GLU A 205 6.13 -24.43 14.43
CA GLU A 205 5.61 -25.59 13.70
C GLU A 205 6.71 -26.54 13.19
N ALA A 206 7.84 -25.98 12.76
CA ALA A 206 8.95 -26.76 12.23
C ALA A 206 9.97 -27.20 13.31
N GLY A 207 9.86 -26.72 14.55
CA GLY A 207 10.80 -26.99 15.64
C GLY A 207 12.21 -26.42 15.36
N VAL A 208 12.27 -25.26 14.68
CA VAL A 208 13.54 -24.57 14.32
C VAL A 208 13.60 -23.20 15.00
N THR A 209 14.76 -22.54 14.92
CA THR A 209 14.89 -21.17 15.43
C THR A 209 14.21 -20.16 14.50
N PHE A 210 13.89 -18.97 15.03
CA PHE A 210 13.37 -17.84 14.25
C PHE A 210 14.28 -17.52 13.05
N ASP A 211 15.60 -17.46 13.26
CA ASP A 211 16.58 -17.16 12.21
C ASP A 211 16.57 -18.22 11.11
N GLN A 212 16.45 -19.50 11.46
CA GLN A 212 16.32 -20.60 10.49
C GLN A 212 15.02 -20.51 9.70
N ALA A 213 13.92 -20.08 10.32
CA ALA A 213 12.67 -19.85 9.61
C ALA A 213 12.79 -18.67 8.63
N ILE A 214 13.44 -17.58 9.03
CA ILE A 214 13.76 -16.45 8.16
C ILE A 214 14.66 -16.89 7.00
N GLU A 215 15.73 -17.61 7.25
CA GLU A 215 16.64 -18.14 6.22
C GLU A 215 15.88 -18.97 5.18
N LYS A 216 14.99 -19.85 5.63
CA LYS A 216 14.14 -20.63 4.73
C LYS A 216 13.20 -19.75 3.89
N MET A 217 12.68 -18.65 4.44
CA MET A 217 11.83 -17.72 3.70
C MET A 217 12.63 -16.92 2.66
N THR A 218 13.95 -16.79 2.79
CA THR A 218 14.81 -16.02 1.88
C THR A 218 15.44 -16.85 0.78
N GLN A 219 15.33 -18.17 0.81
CA GLN A 219 15.98 -19.09 -0.17
C GLN A 219 15.65 -18.79 -1.63
N ASP A 220 14.42 -18.33 -1.89
CA ASP A 220 13.96 -17.98 -3.23
C ASP A 220 14.20 -16.50 -3.60
N ILE A 221 14.80 -15.72 -2.71
CA ILE A 221 15.09 -14.30 -2.95
C ILE A 221 16.56 -14.19 -3.41
N PRO A 222 16.83 -13.78 -4.68
CA PRO A 222 18.21 -13.64 -5.19
C PRO A 222 19.12 -12.75 -4.35
N LEU A 223 18.58 -11.68 -3.73
CA LEU A 223 19.34 -10.83 -2.81
C LEU A 223 19.64 -11.50 -1.44
N GLY A 224 19.13 -12.71 -1.17
CA GLY A 224 19.41 -13.51 0.02
C GLY A 224 18.90 -12.94 1.34
N ARG A 225 18.00 -11.96 1.31
CA ARG A 225 17.45 -11.32 2.51
C ARG A 225 16.02 -10.84 2.32
N ILE A 226 15.32 -10.64 3.42
CA ILE A 226 14.04 -9.93 3.47
C ILE A 226 14.30 -8.43 3.22
N GLY A 227 13.39 -7.75 2.51
CA GLY A 227 13.47 -6.31 2.29
C GLY A 227 13.07 -5.50 3.52
N ASP A 228 13.62 -4.30 3.67
CA ASP A 228 13.21 -3.35 4.70
C ASP A 228 11.98 -2.54 4.22
N PRO A 229 11.00 -2.22 5.09
CA PRO A 229 9.87 -1.37 4.75
C PRO A 229 10.27 -0.02 4.13
N LYS A 230 11.40 0.55 4.52
CA LYS A 230 11.91 1.81 3.96
C LYS A 230 12.38 1.63 2.51
N GLU A 231 12.96 0.48 2.15
CA GLU A 231 13.34 0.19 0.75
C GLU A 231 12.11 0.15 -0.17
N PHE A 232 11.01 -0.42 0.32
CA PHE A 232 9.74 -0.41 -0.38
C PHE A 232 9.15 1.01 -0.47
N ALA A 233 9.13 1.74 0.63
CA ALA A 233 8.62 3.10 0.70
C ALA A 233 9.35 4.04 -0.26
N ASN A 234 10.67 3.91 -0.43
CA ASN A 234 11.47 4.73 -1.33
C ASN A 234 10.94 4.74 -2.78
N LEU A 235 10.51 3.57 -3.30
CA LEU A 235 9.91 3.51 -4.63
C LEU A 235 8.54 4.20 -4.66
N VAL A 236 7.72 4.02 -3.62
CA VAL A 236 6.39 4.64 -3.55
C VAL A 236 6.51 6.16 -3.48
N VAL A 237 7.42 6.68 -2.66
CA VAL A 237 7.73 8.12 -2.54
C VAL A 237 8.24 8.68 -3.88
N PHE A 238 9.13 7.95 -4.58
CA PHE A 238 9.57 8.34 -5.92
C PHE A 238 8.40 8.41 -6.91
N LEU A 239 7.52 7.40 -6.93
CA LEU A 239 6.35 7.38 -7.84
C LEU A 239 5.32 8.48 -7.50
N ALA A 240 5.23 8.90 -6.25
CA ALA A 240 4.41 10.02 -5.81
C ALA A 240 4.97 11.39 -6.25
N SER A 241 6.23 11.45 -6.60
CA SER A 241 6.98 12.67 -6.87
C SER A 241 6.75 13.26 -8.27
N GLU A 242 7.23 14.46 -8.48
CA GLU A 242 7.27 15.10 -9.80
C GLU A 242 8.30 14.44 -10.73
N ARG A 243 9.27 13.71 -10.17
CA ARG A 243 10.31 12.99 -10.93
C ARG A 243 9.78 11.76 -11.66
N ALA A 244 8.63 11.23 -11.25
CA ALA A 244 7.95 10.12 -11.91
C ALA A 244 6.86 10.58 -12.90
N SER A 245 6.91 11.83 -13.38
CA SER A 245 5.86 12.46 -14.21
C SER A 245 5.56 11.77 -15.55
N TYR A 246 6.41 10.83 -16.00
CA TYR A 246 6.20 10.07 -17.24
C TYR A 246 5.96 8.58 -16.99
N ILE A 247 5.63 8.21 -15.73
CA ILE A 247 5.35 6.82 -15.33
C ILE A 247 3.87 6.71 -14.94
N THR A 248 3.08 5.99 -15.75
CA THR A 248 1.67 5.68 -15.46
C THR A 248 1.30 4.31 -16.02
N GLY A 249 0.37 3.61 -15.36
CA GLY A 249 -0.07 2.27 -15.74
C GLY A 249 1.00 1.19 -15.53
N ALA A 250 2.06 1.48 -14.78
CA ALA A 250 3.11 0.53 -14.45
C ALA A 250 2.73 -0.34 -13.25
N THR A 251 3.26 -1.58 -13.24
CA THR A 251 3.18 -2.51 -12.11
C THR A 251 4.59 -2.95 -11.78
N ILE A 252 5.17 -2.39 -10.72
CA ILE A 252 6.58 -2.51 -10.37
C ILE A 252 6.74 -3.35 -9.10
N GLN A 253 7.58 -4.38 -9.15
CA GLN A 253 7.93 -5.19 -7.98
C GLN A 253 9.12 -4.63 -7.20
N VAL A 254 9.04 -4.77 -5.87
CA VAL A 254 10.14 -4.54 -4.92
C VAL A 254 10.27 -5.82 -4.11
N ASP A 255 11.06 -6.76 -4.60
CA ASP A 255 11.02 -8.15 -4.15
C ASP A 255 12.39 -8.84 -4.05
N GLY A 256 13.48 -8.12 -4.24
CA GLY A 256 14.83 -8.68 -4.22
C GLY A 256 15.13 -9.67 -5.35
N GLY A 257 14.34 -9.64 -6.45
CA GLY A 257 14.47 -10.53 -7.59
C GLY A 257 13.69 -11.84 -7.44
N MET A 258 12.76 -11.93 -6.48
CA MET A 258 12.01 -13.15 -6.17
C MET A 258 11.14 -13.62 -7.35
N VAL A 259 10.47 -12.69 -8.06
CA VAL A 259 9.67 -13.03 -9.25
C VAL A 259 10.59 -13.26 -10.44
N LYS A 260 10.47 -14.43 -11.06
CA LYS A 260 11.31 -14.86 -12.20
C LYS A 260 10.69 -14.57 -13.57
N GLY A 261 9.46 -14.08 -13.61
CA GLY A 261 8.76 -13.74 -14.84
C GLY A 261 9.38 -12.52 -15.54
N LEU A 262 9.34 -12.52 -16.88
CA LEU A 262 9.84 -11.40 -17.68
C LEU A 262 8.83 -10.25 -17.79
N LEU A 263 7.52 -10.50 -17.54
CA LEU A 263 6.41 -9.55 -17.68
C LEU A 263 5.68 -9.32 -16.36
#